data_f88d71dd6d0103596a14f06980803888
#
_entry.id   f88d71dd6d0103596a14f06980803888
#
_cell.length_a   1.000
_cell.length_b   1.000
_cell.length_c   1.000
_cell.angle_alpha   90.00
_cell.angle_beta   90.00
_cell.angle_gamma   90.00
#
_symmetry.space_group_name_H-M   'P 1'
#
loop_
_entity.id
_entity.type
_entity.pdbx_description
1 polymer ?
#
loop_
_entity_poly.entity_id
_entity_poly.type
_entity_poly.pdbx_seq_one_letter_code
_entity_poly.pdbx_strand_id
1 'polypeptide(L)'
;MGAFKASSNTARSITGDVAIERGGLRFGSGVILYTRALAPRSGNDLTARGGDSYAAAAVGPGDLTIELRRITDQTVPDGVVGLCGATRPHYIALAYEPRATSVTMIVFSGDEPPGPDATQSHICATFAYVAPDGARTREGVVL
;
A
#
# COMPACT_ATOMS: atom_id res chain seq x y z
N MET A 1 8.09 -6.01 -5.91
CA MET A 1 7.00 -6.52 -6.74
C MET A 1 6.85 -8.00 -6.52
N GLY A 2 5.70 -8.54 -6.79
CA GLY A 2 5.44 -9.95 -6.61
C GLY A 2 4.10 -10.20 -5.95
N ALA A 3 3.84 -11.46 -5.62
CA ALA A 3 2.60 -11.87 -4.99
C ALA A 3 2.81 -11.98 -3.48
N PHE A 4 1.86 -11.46 -2.72
CA PHE A 4 1.89 -11.48 -1.26
C PHE A 4 0.56 -11.98 -0.72
N LYS A 5 0.59 -12.62 0.43
CA LYS A 5 -0.61 -13.11 1.10
C LYS A 5 -1.07 -12.11 2.15
N ALA A 6 -2.39 -11.94 2.24
CA ALA A 6 -2.98 -11.08 3.27
C ALA A 6 -2.59 -11.58 4.65
N SER A 7 -2.10 -10.67 5.51
CA SER A 7 -1.67 -11.02 6.85
C SER A 7 -2.43 -10.28 7.93
N SER A 8 -2.94 -9.08 7.66
CA SER A 8 -3.78 -8.36 8.62
C SER A 8 -5.23 -8.78 8.47
N ASN A 9 -6.02 -8.56 9.54
CA ASN A 9 -7.44 -8.87 9.49
C ASN A 9 -8.16 -8.05 8.42
N THR A 10 -7.80 -6.77 8.28
CA THR A 10 -8.41 -5.93 7.25
C THR A 10 -8.05 -6.42 5.85
N ALA A 11 -6.81 -6.84 5.63
CA ALA A 11 -6.44 -7.38 4.32
C ALA A 11 -7.20 -8.66 4.02
N ARG A 12 -7.30 -9.57 5.00
CA ARG A 12 -8.02 -10.83 4.79
C ARG A 12 -9.49 -10.61 4.48
N SER A 13 -10.13 -9.64 5.13
CA SER A 13 -11.57 -9.43 4.97
C SER A 13 -11.94 -8.52 3.82
N ILE A 14 -11.04 -7.62 3.39
CA ILE A 14 -11.38 -6.61 2.39
C ILE A 14 -10.69 -6.86 1.06
N THR A 15 -9.37 -7.04 1.06
CA THR A 15 -8.63 -7.14 -0.21
C THR A 15 -8.31 -8.56 -0.63
N GLY A 16 -8.17 -9.50 0.31
CA GLY A 16 -7.55 -10.78 0.01
C GLY A 16 -6.07 -10.57 -0.29
N ASP A 17 -5.46 -11.54 -0.95
CA ASP A 17 -4.05 -11.48 -1.33
C ASP A 17 -3.84 -10.42 -2.41
N VAL A 18 -2.60 -10.02 -2.63
CA VAL A 18 -2.28 -8.98 -3.60
C VAL A 18 -1.14 -9.40 -4.52
N ALA A 19 -1.27 -9.08 -5.80
CA ALA A 19 -0.17 -9.14 -6.76
C ALA A 19 0.23 -7.70 -7.08
N ILE A 20 1.47 -7.35 -6.74
CA ILE A 20 1.99 -6.00 -6.94
C ILE A 20 2.82 -6.01 -8.21
N GLU A 21 2.43 -5.18 -9.18
CA GLU A 21 3.09 -5.07 -10.47
C GLU A 21 3.51 -3.63 -10.70
N ARG A 22 4.32 -3.40 -11.71
CA ARG A 22 4.81 -2.05 -12.00
C ARG A 22 3.68 -1.08 -12.28
N GLY A 23 2.69 -1.51 -13.06
CA GLY A 23 1.58 -0.65 -13.48
C GLY A 23 0.34 -0.71 -12.61
N GLY A 24 0.35 -1.51 -11.55
CA GLY A 24 -0.82 -1.61 -10.71
C GLY A 24 -0.79 -2.75 -9.72
N LEU A 25 -1.93 -2.94 -9.06
CA LEU A 25 -2.10 -3.98 -8.06
C LEU A 25 -3.39 -4.73 -8.35
N ARG A 26 -3.34 -6.05 -8.24
CA ARG A 26 -4.53 -6.90 -8.37
C ARG A 26 -4.77 -7.61 -7.06
N PHE A 27 -5.99 -7.53 -6.57
CA PHE A 27 -6.36 -8.08 -5.27
C PHE A 27 -7.23 -9.32 -5.43
N GLY A 28 -7.17 -10.21 -4.45
CA GLY A 28 -7.99 -11.41 -4.44
C GLY A 28 -9.49 -11.11 -4.45
N SER A 29 -9.89 -9.94 -3.95
CA SER A 29 -11.28 -9.50 -4.00
C SER A 29 -11.77 -9.18 -5.42
N GLY A 30 -10.85 -9.03 -6.37
CA GLY A 30 -11.19 -8.62 -7.73
C GLY A 30 -10.95 -7.14 -8.01
N VAL A 31 -10.64 -6.35 -6.98
CA VAL A 31 -10.28 -4.95 -7.18
C VAL A 31 -8.95 -4.88 -7.93
N ILE A 32 -8.86 -3.97 -8.89
CA ILE A 32 -7.63 -3.69 -9.62
C ILE A 32 -7.36 -2.20 -9.52
N LEU A 33 -6.16 -1.84 -9.08
CA LEU A 33 -5.70 -0.45 -9.10
C LEU A 33 -4.69 -0.28 -10.22
N TYR A 34 -4.89 0.76 -11.03
CA TYR A 34 -3.92 1.18 -12.03
C TYR A 34 -3.14 2.34 -11.44
N THR A 35 -1.82 2.23 -11.42
CA THR A 35 -0.99 3.17 -10.67
C THR A 35 0.20 3.64 -11.48
N ARG A 36 0.74 4.79 -11.04
CA ARG A 36 1.97 5.35 -11.58
C ARG A 36 2.89 5.68 -10.41
N ALA A 37 4.15 5.28 -10.51
CA ALA A 37 5.13 5.53 -9.47
C ALA A 37 5.42 7.02 -9.36
N LEU A 38 5.56 7.50 -8.13
CA LEU A 38 6.02 8.83 -7.81
C LEU A 38 7.42 8.74 -7.20
N ALA A 39 8.02 9.88 -6.87
CA ALA A 39 9.32 9.90 -6.23
C ALA A 39 9.26 9.10 -4.92
N PRO A 40 10.29 8.30 -4.63
CA PRO A 40 10.27 7.49 -3.40
C PRO A 40 10.31 8.36 -2.14
N ARG A 41 9.89 7.78 -1.04
CA ARG A 41 9.85 8.44 0.27
C ARG A 41 10.69 7.65 1.26
N SER A 42 11.06 8.29 2.37
CA SER A 42 11.69 7.64 3.51
C SER A 42 10.63 7.26 4.53
N GLY A 43 10.87 6.19 5.30
CA GLY A 43 9.98 5.81 6.38
C GLY A 43 9.77 6.92 7.41
N ASN A 44 10.75 7.82 7.56
CA ASN A 44 10.66 8.93 8.51
C ASN A 44 9.95 10.16 7.95
N ASP A 45 9.65 10.19 6.67
CA ASP A 45 8.91 11.31 6.08
C ASP A 45 7.49 11.33 6.60
N LEU A 46 6.94 12.54 6.78
CA LEU A 46 5.57 12.69 7.22
C LEU A 46 4.60 12.47 6.05
N THR A 47 3.45 11.90 6.36
CA THR A 47 2.40 11.67 5.37
C THR A 47 1.52 12.91 5.17
N ALA A 48 1.46 13.77 6.19
CA ALA A 48 0.68 15.00 6.14
C ALA A 48 1.22 15.96 7.17
N ARG A 49 0.85 17.22 7.05
CA ARG A 49 1.21 18.24 8.04
C ARG A 49 0.64 17.87 9.41
N GLY A 50 1.51 17.73 10.41
CA GLY A 50 1.10 17.32 11.75
C GLY A 50 0.66 15.86 11.85
N GLY A 51 0.87 15.08 10.80
CA GLY A 51 0.47 13.68 10.78
C GLY A 51 1.61 12.73 11.12
N ASP A 52 1.36 11.45 10.91
CA ASP A 52 2.34 10.40 11.19
C ASP A 52 3.37 10.31 10.07
N SER A 53 4.54 9.75 10.39
CA SER A 53 5.48 9.30 9.37
C SER A 53 4.92 8.06 8.68
N TYR A 54 5.50 7.71 7.52
CA TYR A 54 5.11 6.46 6.85
C TYR A 54 5.38 5.25 7.75
N ALA A 55 6.51 5.25 8.46
CA ALA A 55 6.85 4.14 9.35
C ALA A 55 5.83 4.02 10.48
N ALA A 56 5.41 5.13 11.08
CA ALA A 56 4.41 5.10 12.14
C ALA A 56 3.06 4.61 11.62
N ALA A 57 2.65 5.07 10.44
CA ALA A 57 1.40 4.63 9.84
C ALA A 57 1.42 3.15 9.48
N ALA A 58 2.58 2.63 9.09
CA ALA A 58 2.75 1.22 8.74
C ALA A 58 3.03 0.36 9.99
N VAL A 59 3.18 0.98 11.15
CA VAL A 59 3.54 0.29 12.40
C VAL A 59 4.83 -0.51 12.19
N GLY A 60 5.84 0.15 11.64
CA GLY A 60 7.10 -0.50 11.31
C GLY A 60 8.32 0.34 11.67
N PRO A 61 9.53 -0.20 11.43
CA PRO A 61 10.76 0.54 11.71
C PRO A 61 10.96 1.70 10.74
N GLY A 62 11.80 2.66 11.13
CA GLY A 62 12.06 3.84 10.32
C GLY A 62 12.84 3.58 9.03
N ASP A 63 13.45 2.38 8.90
CA ASP A 63 14.23 2.04 7.72
C ASP A 63 13.41 1.30 6.65
N LEU A 64 12.09 1.39 6.72
CA LEU A 64 11.23 0.88 5.65
C LEU A 64 11.52 1.59 4.34
N THR A 65 11.46 0.83 3.24
CA THR A 65 11.51 1.40 1.90
C THR A 65 10.08 1.75 1.49
N ILE A 66 9.86 3.00 1.15
CA ILE A 66 8.52 3.50 0.81
C ILE A 66 8.43 3.76 -0.68
N GLU A 67 7.53 3.04 -1.35
CA GLU A 67 7.20 3.29 -2.74
C GLU A 67 5.85 4.00 -2.79
N LEU A 68 5.84 5.25 -3.24
CA LEU A 68 4.60 6.02 -3.35
C LEU A 68 4.09 5.93 -4.78
N ARG A 69 2.80 5.67 -4.93
CA ARG A 69 2.14 5.57 -6.24
C ARG A 69 0.88 6.41 -6.26
N ARG A 70 0.62 7.06 -7.39
CA ARG A 70 -0.66 7.69 -7.66
C ARG A 70 -1.59 6.67 -8.30
N ILE A 71 -2.83 6.60 -7.83
CA ILE A 71 -3.85 5.75 -8.44
C ILE A 71 -4.46 6.53 -9.60
N THR A 72 -4.27 6.02 -10.82
CA THR A 72 -4.77 6.69 -12.02
C THR A 72 -6.16 6.20 -12.41
N ASP A 73 -6.51 4.97 -12.02
CA ASP A 73 -7.82 4.39 -12.29
C ASP A 73 -8.00 3.18 -11.40
N GLN A 74 -9.24 2.69 -11.30
CA GLN A 74 -9.52 1.48 -10.54
C GLN A 74 -10.69 0.73 -11.15
N THR A 75 -10.70 -0.59 -10.93
CA THR A 75 -11.84 -1.44 -11.24
C THR A 75 -12.30 -2.06 -9.92
N VAL A 76 -13.57 -1.89 -9.57
CA VAL A 76 -14.17 -2.48 -8.38
C VAL A 76 -15.37 -3.30 -8.86
N PRO A 77 -15.33 -4.63 -8.74
CA PRO A 77 -16.45 -5.46 -9.18
C PRO A 77 -17.73 -5.13 -8.40
N ASP A 78 -18.87 -5.40 -9.01
CA ASP A 78 -20.16 -5.20 -8.35
C ASP A 78 -20.23 -6.00 -7.05
N GLY A 79 -20.71 -5.38 -5.99
CA GLY A 79 -20.85 -6.03 -4.70
C GLY A 79 -19.56 -6.14 -3.90
N VAL A 80 -18.44 -5.64 -4.43
CA VAL A 80 -17.15 -5.67 -3.73
C VAL A 80 -16.88 -4.31 -3.11
N VAL A 81 -16.36 -4.33 -1.87
CA VAL A 81 -16.00 -3.12 -1.16
C VAL A 81 -14.66 -2.61 -1.69
N GLY A 82 -14.58 -1.33 -2.02
CA GLY A 82 -13.32 -0.70 -2.41
C GLY A 82 -12.37 -0.53 -1.24
N LEU A 83 -11.13 -0.15 -1.51
CA LEU A 83 -10.09 -0.04 -0.49
C LEU A 83 -10.40 1.00 0.58
N CYS A 84 -11.05 2.09 0.20
CA CYS A 84 -11.46 3.14 1.13
C CYS A 84 -12.98 3.13 1.37
N GLY A 85 -13.62 1.99 1.16
CA GLY A 85 -15.08 1.92 1.25
C GLY A 85 -15.72 2.76 0.16
N ALA A 86 -16.61 3.68 0.57
CA ALA A 86 -17.29 4.55 -0.38
C ALA A 86 -16.42 5.70 -0.88
N THR A 87 -15.30 5.99 -0.22
CA THR A 87 -14.41 7.08 -0.60
C THR A 87 -13.42 6.59 -1.65
N ARG A 88 -13.15 7.44 -2.65
CA ARG A 88 -12.22 7.06 -3.71
C ARG A 88 -10.79 7.15 -3.22
N PRO A 89 -9.97 6.09 -3.41
CA PRO A 89 -8.55 6.19 -3.10
C PRO A 89 -7.81 6.93 -4.22
N HIS A 90 -6.82 7.74 -3.84
CA HIS A 90 -6.03 8.53 -4.79
C HIS A 90 -4.55 8.18 -4.78
N TYR A 91 -4.01 7.75 -3.66
CA TYR A 91 -2.60 7.41 -3.51
C TYR A 91 -2.44 6.18 -2.66
N ILE A 92 -1.38 5.42 -2.92
CA ILE A 92 -0.97 4.33 -2.04
C ILE A 92 0.52 4.45 -1.76
N ALA A 93 0.91 4.08 -0.56
CA ALA A 93 2.30 3.93 -0.19
C ALA A 93 2.54 2.46 0.15
N LEU A 94 3.53 1.86 -0.49
CA LEU A 94 3.92 0.49 -0.22
C LEU A 94 5.17 0.52 0.64
N ALA A 95 5.03 0.10 1.90
CA ALA A 95 6.11 0.12 2.86
C ALA A 95 6.69 -1.28 2.98
N TYR A 96 7.86 -1.48 2.37
CA TYR A 96 8.55 -2.76 2.37
C TYR A 96 9.53 -2.80 3.53
N GLU A 97 9.54 -3.89 4.27
CA GLU A 97 10.61 -4.09 5.25
C GLU A 97 11.92 -4.42 4.53
N PRO A 98 13.09 -4.24 5.21
CA PRO A 98 14.37 -4.40 4.53
C PRO A 98 14.60 -5.76 3.89
N ARG A 99 13.99 -6.83 4.40
CA ARG A 99 14.14 -8.17 3.83
C ARG A 99 13.15 -8.46 2.71
N ALA A 100 12.24 -7.54 2.46
CA ALA A 100 11.19 -7.71 1.46
C ALA A 100 10.32 -8.95 1.70
N THR A 101 10.17 -9.38 2.96
CA THR A 101 9.29 -10.50 3.33
C THR A 101 7.90 -10.03 3.71
N SER A 102 7.71 -8.74 3.92
CA SER A 102 6.40 -8.18 4.22
C SER A 102 6.28 -6.79 3.61
N VAL A 103 5.05 -6.40 3.35
CA VAL A 103 4.72 -5.08 2.85
C VAL A 103 3.44 -4.60 3.52
N THR A 104 3.41 -3.33 3.93
CA THR A 104 2.20 -2.70 4.42
C THR A 104 1.79 -1.65 3.41
N MET A 105 0.53 -1.72 2.96
CA MET A 105 -0.02 -0.75 2.03
C MET A 105 -0.83 0.27 2.82
N ILE A 106 -0.47 1.54 2.66
CA ILE A 106 -1.18 2.66 3.25
C ILE A 106 -1.97 3.32 2.12
N VAL A 107 -3.29 3.42 2.29
CA VAL A 107 -4.16 3.97 1.25
C VAL A 107 -4.61 5.36 1.66
N PHE A 108 -4.48 6.31 0.73
CA PHE A 108 -4.82 7.71 0.97
C PHE A 108 -6.00 8.11 0.10
N SER A 109 -6.99 8.76 0.70
CA SER A 109 -8.19 9.21 0.00
C SER A 109 -8.11 10.65 -0.50
N GLY A 110 -7.19 11.45 0.06
CA GLY A 110 -7.07 12.85 -0.34
C GLY A 110 -6.49 13.01 -1.74
N ASP A 111 -6.87 14.07 -2.42
CA ASP A 111 -6.46 14.34 -3.80
C ASP A 111 -5.13 15.10 -3.87
N GLU A 112 -4.38 15.10 -2.81
CA GLU A 112 -3.07 15.74 -2.73
C GLU A 112 -2.02 14.67 -2.40
N PRO A 113 -0.85 14.68 -3.05
CA PRO A 113 0.20 13.70 -2.71
C PRO A 113 0.56 13.80 -1.23
N PRO A 114 0.69 12.68 -0.53
CA PRO A 114 1.16 12.71 0.85
C PRO A 114 2.52 13.38 0.97
N GLY A 115 2.72 14.12 2.05
CA GLY A 115 3.99 14.77 2.31
C GLY A 115 3.91 15.66 3.54
N PRO A 116 5.06 16.22 3.98
CA PRO A 116 5.11 16.97 5.24
C PRO A 116 4.27 18.24 5.24
N ASP A 117 3.97 18.78 4.07
CA ASP A 117 3.16 20.00 3.96
C ASP A 117 1.74 19.72 3.48
N ALA A 118 1.38 18.45 3.26
CA ALA A 118 0.07 18.10 2.73
C ALA A 118 -1.02 18.37 3.76
N THR A 119 -2.09 19.03 3.33
CA THR A 119 -3.24 19.32 4.18
C THR A 119 -4.49 18.55 3.76
N GLN A 120 -4.49 17.98 2.55
CA GLN A 120 -5.62 17.22 2.01
C GLN A 120 -5.34 15.73 1.92
N SER A 121 -4.25 15.27 2.50
CA SER A 121 -3.88 13.86 2.49
C SER A 121 -4.46 13.16 3.72
N HIS A 122 -5.28 12.13 3.50
CA HIS A 122 -5.94 11.39 4.58
C HIS A 122 -5.74 9.90 4.39
N ILE A 123 -5.28 9.23 5.43
CA ILE A 123 -5.18 7.77 5.41
C ILE A 123 -6.56 7.19 5.63
N CYS A 124 -7.05 6.41 4.66
CA CYS A 124 -8.35 5.76 4.77
C CYS A 124 -8.25 4.31 5.22
N ALA A 125 -7.11 3.66 5.01
CA ALA A 125 -6.95 2.25 5.38
C ALA A 125 -5.48 1.86 5.33
N THR A 126 -5.14 0.80 6.06
CA THR A 126 -3.85 0.14 5.97
C THR A 126 -4.08 -1.36 5.87
N PHE A 127 -3.27 -2.03 5.04
CA PHE A 127 -3.38 -3.47 4.81
C PHE A 127 -1.98 -4.07 4.84
N ALA A 128 -1.82 -5.17 5.54
CA ALA A 128 -0.53 -5.82 5.67
C ALA A 128 -0.52 -7.16 4.93
N TYR A 129 0.62 -7.45 4.30
CA TYR A 129 0.82 -8.66 3.50
C TYR A 129 2.19 -9.25 3.79
N VAL A 130 2.33 -10.55 3.57
CA VAL A 130 3.60 -11.25 3.74
C VAL A 130 3.88 -12.09 2.50
N ALA A 131 5.15 -12.36 2.27
CA ALA A 131 5.55 -13.24 1.18
C ALA A 131 5.01 -14.65 1.44
N PRO A 132 4.61 -15.39 0.39
CA PRO A 132 4.08 -16.73 0.58
C PRO A 132 5.10 -17.64 1.27
N ASP A 133 4.64 -18.41 2.27
CA ASP A 133 5.47 -19.36 3.01
C ASP A 133 6.71 -18.73 3.65
N GLY A 134 6.66 -17.41 3.91
CA GLY A 134 7.80 -16.71 4.48
C GLY A 134 8.94 -16.50 3.50
N ALA A 135 8.76 -16.88 2.24
CA ALA A 135 9.79 -16.67 1.21
C ALA A 135 9.89 -15.17 0.88
N ARG A 136 11.09 -14.75 0.50
CA ARG A 136 11.26 -13.38 0.06
C ARG A 136 10.68 -13.18 -1.34
N THR A 137 10.48 -11.93 -1.72
CA THR A 137 10.01 -11.61 -3.07
C THR A 137 11.04 -12.05 -4.10
N ARG A 138 10.64 -12.05 -5.37
CA ARG A 138 11.50 -12.54 -6.42
C ARG A 138 12.87 -11.91 -6.47
N GLU A 139 12.93 -10.62 -6.22
CA GLU A 139 14.24 -9.97 -6.20
C GLU A 139 15.12 -10.52 -5.11
N GLY A 140 14.54 -11.02 -4.10
CA GLY A 140 15.25 -11.62 -3.02
C GLY A 140 15.24 -13.09 -3.07
N VAL A 141 14.68 -13.84 -3.91
CA VAL A 141 14.58 -15.05 -3.92
C VAL A 141 14.72 -16.14 -3.66
N VAL A 142 14.56 -16.85 -3.30
CA VAL A 142 14.74 -17.73 -3.08
C VAL A 142 14.33 -18.76 -2.97
N LEU A 143 14.28 -19.35 -2.85
CA LEU A 143 13.87 -20.32 -2.73
C LEU A 143 13.73 -21.08 -2.33
#